data_3731eca51887f6911d75e8b4fe5f0ff6
#
_entry.id   3731eca51887f6911d75e8b4fe5f0ff6
#
_cell.length_a   1.000
_cell.length_b   1.000
_cell.length_c   1.000
_cell.angle_alpha   90.00
_cell.angle_beta   90.00
_cell.angle_gamma   90.00
#
_symmetry.space_group_name_H-M   'P 1'
#
loop_
_entity.id
_entity.type
_entity.pdbx_description
1 polymer ?
#
loop_
_entity_poly.entity_id
_entity_poly.type
_entity_poly.pdbx_seq_one_letter_code
_entity_poly.pdbx_strand_id
1 'polypeptide(L)'
;YLTGKSSIISYNMTTQATDTIYNEQVFGSVYKDGYLYFVTPKMTIGRVNVKTKASQIILNDIAYSMFTMSDKAIYYVGSDAKMYRLDFENKEPTAIYQFQSHRFGGMQIVNDHLFVKDNQDWKVVNTSNTKYAVIFEN
;
A
#
# COMPACT_ATOMS: atom_id res chain seq x y z
N TYR A 1 -16.63 -6.98 21.86
CA TYR A 1 -16.39 -5.52 21.86
C TYR A 1 -14.88 -5.30 22.01
N LEU A 2 -14.19 -5.09 20.90
CA LEU A 2 -12.79 -4.66 20.92
C LEU A 2 -12.77 -3.15 21.10
N THR A 3 -12.73 -2.69 22.32
CA THR A 3 -12.46 -1.29 22.70
C THR A 3 -10.95 -1.04 22.78
N GLY A 4 -10.15 -1.70 21.97
CA GLY A 4 -8.71 -1.50 21.93
C GLY A 4 -8.32 -0.58 20.76
N LYS A 5 -7.51 0.44 21.00
CA LYS A 5 -6.78 1.13 19.96
C LYS A 5 -6.01 0.08 19.16
N SER A 6 -6.29 -0.03 17.87
CA SER A 6 -5.52 -0.92 16.99
C SER A 6 -4.10 -0.39 16.93
N SER A 7 -3.16 -1.09 17.51
CA SER A 7 -1.73 -0.76 17.50
C SER A 7 -0.95 -1.81 16.72
N ILE A 8 0.19 -1.44 16.19
CA ILE A 8 1.15 -2.40 15.63
C ILE A 8 2.04 -2.88 16.78
N ILE A 9 2.00 -4.18 17.04
CA ILE A 9 2.85 -4.81 18.03
C ILE A 9 3.75 -5.87 17.38
N SER A 10 4.97 -5.98 17.86
CA SER A 10 5.84 -7.12 17.58
C SER A 10 5.73 -8.15 18.70
N TYR A 11 5.86 -9.41 18.34
CA TYR A 11 5.90 -10.53 19.26
C TYR A 11 7.16 -11.35 19.03
N ASN A 12 7.98 -11.49 20.07
CA ASN A 12 9.17 -12.33 20.01
C ASN A 12 8.78 -13.78 20.34
N MET A 13 8.89 -14.66 19.37
CA MET A 13 8.50 -16.07 19.50
C MET A 13 9.34 -16.85 20.50
N THR A 14 10.58 -16.44 20.76
CA THR A 14 11.49 -17.10 21.68
C THR A 14 11.28 -16.65 23.12
N THR A 15 11.19 -15.34 23.34
CA THR A 15 11.07 -14.76 24.68
C THR A 15 9.63 -14.53 25.11
N GLN A 16 8.67 -14.69 24.20
CA GLN A 16 7.24 -14.39 24.37
C GLN A 16 6.96 -12.92 24.75
N ALA A 17 7.95 -12.04 24.58
CA ALA A 17 7.79 -10.62 24.85
C ALA A 17 7.04 -9.92 23.72
N THR A 18 6.24 -8.93 24.09
CA THR A 18 5.57 -8.02 23.15
C THR A 18 6.19 -6.64 23.23
N ASP A 19 6.25 -5.95 22.10
CA ASP A 19 6.68 -4.56 22.03
C ASP A 19 5.77 -3.76 21.09
N THR A 20 5.34 -2.59 21.52
CA THR A 20 4.49 -1.72 20.69
C THR A 20 5.37 -0.93 19.74
N ILE A 21 5.18 -1.15 18.45
CA ILE A 21 5.90 -0.47 17.37
C ILE A 21 5.22 0.85 17.00
N TYR A 22 3.88 0.84 16.93
CA TYR A 22 3.09 2.02 16.59
C TYR A 22 1.75 1.99 17.34
N ASN A 23 1.38 3.07 18.01
CA ASN A 23 0.26 3.10 18.95
C ASN A 23 -0.96 3.86 18.44
N GLU A 24 -1.22 3.79 17.13
CA GLU A 24 -2.43 4.36 16.54
C GLU A 24 -3.09 3.33 15.61
N GLN A 25 -4.36 3.56 15.27
CA GLN A 25 -5.09 2.71 14.35
C GLN A 25 -4.47 2.75 12.95
N VAL A 26 -4.35 1.57 12.33
CA VAL A 26 -3.87 1.42 10.97
C VAL A 26 -4.72 0.42 10.20
N PHE A 27 -4.75 0.56 8.88
CA PHE A 27 -5.34 -0.39 7.94
C PHE A 27 -4.22 -0.98 7.09
N GLY A 28 -4.14 -2.29 7.04
CA GLY A 28 -3.13 -2.99 6.27
C GLY A 28 -1.70 -2.56 6.61
N SER A 29 -0.77 -3.45 6.45
CA SER A 29 0.64 -3.10 6.63
C SER A 29 1.53 -4.01 5.78
N VAL A 30 2.67 -3.48 5.36
CA VAL A 30 3.71 -4.20 4.62
C VAL A 30 5.05 -3.90 5.27
N TYR A 31 5.80 -4.94 5.61
CA TYR A 31 7.17 -4.80 6.11
C TYR A 31 8.16 -4.77 4.95
N LYS A 32 9.07 -3.78 4.98
CA LYS A 32 10.18 -3.67 4.03
C LYS A 32 11.36 -2.93 4.65
N ASP A 33 12.54 -3.52 4.58
CA ASP A 33 13.84 -2.89 4.91
C ASP A 33 13.87 -2.18 6.29
N GLY A 34 13.32 -2.82 7.31
CA GLY A 34 13.30 -2.27 8.68
C GLY A 34 12.15 -1.30 8.96
N TYR A 35 11.25 -1.10 8.00
CA TYR A 35 10.06 -0.26 8.15
C TYR A 35 8.78 -1.07 7.99
N LEU A 36 7.77 -0.71 8.75
CA LEU A 36 6.38 -1.07 8.50
C LEU A 36 5.69 0.10 7.82
N TYR A 37 5.16 -0.13 6.63
CA TYR A 37 4.32 0.80 5.88
C TYR A 37 2.86 0.46 6.17
N PHE A 38 2.02 1.46 6.33
CA PHE A 38 0.61 1.26 6.71
C PHE A 38 -0.27 2.40 6.19
N VAL A 39 -1.58 2.16 6.16
CA VAL A 39 -2.58 3.19 5.89
C VAL A 39 -3.18 3.67 7.21
N THR A 40 -3.32 4.98 7.37
CA THR A 40 -4.00 5.58 8.53
C THR A 40 -5.50 5.76 8.27
N PRO A 41 -6.33 5.95 9.31
CA PRO A 41 -7.75 6.29 9.15
C PRO A 41 -8.00 7.59 8.37
N LYS A 42 -7.00 8.46 8.25
CA LYS A 42 -7.06 9.69 7.44
C LYS A 42 -6.75 9.46 5.97
N MET A 43 -6.69 8.20 5.54
CA MET A 43 -6.36 7.84 4.15
C MET A 43 -5.01 8.39 3.71
N THR A 44 -3.99 8.20 4.54
CA THR A 44 -2.59 8.52 4.26
C THR A 44 -1.74 7.27 4.36
N ILE A 45 -0.64 7.19 3.62
CA ILE A 45 0.36 6.15 3.81
C ILE A 45 1.45 6.68 4.74
N GLY A 46 1.64 5.98 5.83
CA GLY A 46 2.72 6.21 6.78
C GLY A 46 3.71 5.07 6.81
N ARG A 47 4.85 5.29 7.44
CA ARG A 47 5.79 4.25 7.81
C ARG A 47 6.34 4.47 9.20
N VAL A 48 6.73 3.41 9.86
CA VAL A 48 7.42 3.43 11.16
C VAL A 48 8.67 2.55 11.09
N ASN A 49 9.78 3.06 11.58
CA ASN A 49 10.98 2.26 11.76
C ASN A 49 10.79 1.32 12.94
N VAL A 50 10.93 0.02 12.73
CA VAL A 50 10.62 -0.98 13.78
C VAL A 50 11.60 -0.97 14.96
N LYS A 51 12.83 -0.46 14.76
CA LYS A 51 13.84 -0.36 15.82
C LYS A 51 13.73 0.94 16.60
N THR A 52 13.66 2.07 15.91
CA THR A 52 13.65 3.40 16.53
C THR A 52 12.26 3.88 16.91
N LYS A 53 11.22 3.26 16.35
CA LYS A 53 9.80 3.65 16.48
C LYS A 53 9.49 5.05 15.91
N ALA A 54 10.44 5.65 15.20
CA ALA A 54 10.22 6.91 14.50
C ALA A 54 9.25 6.70 13.34
N SER A 55 8.18 7.47 13.31
CA SER A 55 7.13 7.39 12.28
C SER A 55 7.05 8.66 11.47
N GLN A 56 6.60 8.54 10.22
CA GLN A 56 6.34 9.67 9.32
C GLN A 56 5.22 9.33 8.34
N ILE A 57 4.46 10.32 7.92
CA ILE A 57 3.55 10.23 6.78
C ILE A 57 4.37 10.48 5.51
N ILE A 58 4.21 9.61 4.53
CA ILE A 58 4.92 9.69 3.24
C ILE A 58 4.02 10.05 2.08
N LEU A 59 2.71 9.86 2.23
CA LEU A 59 1.73 10.15 1.18
C LEU A 59 0.38 10.51 1.79
N ASN A 60 -0.28 11.50 1.19
CA ASN A 60 -1.63 11.92 1.54
C ASN A 60 -2.62 11.56 0.41
N ASP A 61 -3.92 11.65 0.71
CA ASP A 61 -5.03 11.62 -0.26
C ASP A 61 -5.10 10.34 -1.11
N ILE A 62 -4.92 9.17 -0.49
CA ILE A 62 -5.22 7.91 -1.14
C ILE A 62 -6.72 7.62 -1.10
N ALA A 63 -7.26 7.01 -2.14
CA ALA A 63 -8.70 6.74 -2.24
C ALA A 63 -9.17 5.52 -1.44
N TYR A 64 -8.30 4.54 -1.28
CA TYR A 64 -8.63 3.26 -0.63
C TYR A 64 -7.58 2.91 0.41
N SER A 65 -8.02 2.20 1.45
CA SER A 65 -7.12 1.71 2.51
C SER A 65 -6.21 0.56 2.07
N MET A 66 -5.78 0.59 0.81
CA MET A 66 -5.01 -0.47 0.18
C MET A 66 -3.87 0.09 -0.67
N PHE A 67 -2.70 -0.51 -0.54
CA PHE A 67 -1.54 -0.26 -1.37
C PHE A 67 -0.74 -1.56 -1.54
N THR A 68 0.14 -1.59 -2.51
CA THR A 68 1.13 -2.66 -2.67
C THR A 68 2.50 -2.08 -2.95
N MET A 69 3.54 -2.88 -2.82
CA MET A 69 4.93 -2.43 -2.94
C MET A 69 5.76 -3.42 -3.74
N SER A 70 6.65 -2.88 -4.57
CA SER A 70 7.81 -3.61 -5.12
C SER A 70 9.09 -3.23 -4.36
N ASP A 71 10.22 -3.71 -4.85
CA ASP A 71 11.52 -3.27 -4.33
C ASP A 71 11.83 -1.80 -4.62
N LYS A 72 11.17 -1.20 -5.60
CA LYS A 72 11.47 0.15 -6.08
C LYS A 72 10.41 1.19 -5.76
N ALA A 73 9.14 0.77 -5.56
CA ALA A 73 8.03 1.71 -5.51
C ALA A 73 6.84 1.23 -4.68
N ILE A 74 6.03 2.21 -4.27
CA ILE A 74 4.69 2.01 -3.71
C ILE A 74 3.66 2.25 -4.82
N TYR A 75 2.62 1.42 -4.87
CA TYR A 75 1.49 1.53 -5.79
C TYR A 75 0.21 1.73 -5.00
N TYR A 76 -0.57 2.73 -5.35
CA TYR A 76 -1.81 3.10 -4.65
C TYR A 76 -2.82 3.74 -5.60
N VAL A 77 -4.06 3.86 -5.16
CA VAL A 77 -5.12 4.56 -5.92
C VAL A 77 -5.36 5.92 -5.30
N GLY A 78 -5.29 6.97 -6.10
CA GLY A 78 -5.61 8.34 -5.72
C GLY A 78 -7.10 8.64 -5.75
N SER A 79 -7.49 9.76 -5.15
CA SER A 79 -8.90 10.22 -5.09
C SER A 79 -9.50 10.54 -6.46
N ASP A 80 -8.67 10.72 -7.49
CA ASP A 80 -9.05 10.95 -8.88
C ASP A 80 -9.26 9.66 -9.69
N ALA A 81 -9.35 8.51 -9.02
CA ALA A 81 -9.50 7.19 -9.62
C ALA A 81 -8.36 6.81 -10.57
N LYS A 82 -7.14 7.24 -10.28
CA LYS A 82 -5.94 6.79 -10.98
C LYS A 82 -5.08 5.92 -10.08
N MET A 83 -4.42 4.96 -10.69
CA MET A 83 -3.32 4.22 -10.07
C MET A 83 -2.04 5.04 -10.18
N TYR A 84 -1.38 5.20 -9.06
CA TYR A 84 -0.11 5.90 -8.97
C TYR A 84 1.02 4.96 -8.58
N ARG A 85 2.19 5.29 -9.06
CA ARG A 85 3.48 4.75 -8.65
C ARG A 85 4.28 5.86 -7.97
N LEU A 86 4.77 5.58 -6.77
CA LEU A 86 5.70 6.44 -6.03
C LEU A 86 7.02 5.69 -5.86
N ASP A 87 8.04 6.07 -6.62
CA ASP A 87 9.38 5.50 -6.47
C ASP A 87 10.02 5.95 -5.16
N PHE A 88 10.77 5.06 -4.51
CA PHE A 88 11.47 5.40 -3.26
C PHE A 88 12.56 6.46 -3.46
N GLU A 89 13.14 6.53 -4.65
CA GLU A 89 14.18 7.49 -5.02
C GLU A 89 13.57 8.83 -5.48
N ASN A 90 12.51 8.76 -6.28
CA ASN A 90 11.81 9.93 -6.79
C ASN A 90 10.50 10.11 -6.03
N LYS A 91 10.41 11.17 -5.22
CA LYS A 91 9.29 11.42 -4.32
C LYS A 91 8.02 11.93 -5.01
N GLU A 92 8.02 12.08 -6.34
CA GLU A 92 6.87 12.55 -7.10
C GLU A 92 6.06 11.35 -7.63
N PRO A 93 4.76 11.26 -7.29
CA PRO A 93 3.90 10.20 -7.81
C PRO A 93 3.66 10.33 -9.31
N THR A 94 3.73 9.21 -10.02
CA THR A 94 3.43 9.13 -11.44
C THR A 94 2.17 8.32 -11.66
N ALA A 95 1.18 8.86 -12.37
CA ALA A 95 -0.02 8.12 -12.76
C ALA A 95 0.34 7.07 -13.83
N ILE A 96 -0.01 5.80 -13.57
CA ILE A 96 0.33 4.68 -14.45
C ILE A 96 -0.89 4.00 -15.05
N TYR A 97 -2.08 4.21 -14.51
CA TYR A 97 -3.33 3.63 -15.00
C TYR A 97 -4.51 4.52 -14.61
N GLN A 98 -5.51 4.65 -15.51
CA GLN A 98 -6.79 5.30 -15.26
C GLN A 98 -7.88 4.24 -15.14
N PHE A 99 -8.56 4.15 -14.00
CA PHE A 99 -9.70 3.27 -13.85
C PHE A 99 -10.88 3.74 -14.70
N GLN A 100 -11.54 2.79 -15.35
CA GLN A 100 -12.75 3.06 -16.13
C GLN A 100 -13.98 3.20 -15.27
N SER A 101 -13.94 2.62 -14.08
CA SER A 101 -15.02 2.68 -13.10
C SER A 101 -14.45 3.03 -11.72
N HIS A 102 -15.34 3.54 -10.84
CA HIS A 102 -14.98 3.73 -9.42
C HIS A 102 -15.02 2.43 -8.61
N ARG A 103 -15.07 1.27 -9.26
CA ARG A 103 -15.14 -0.05 -8.62
C ARG A 103 -13.78 -0.73 -8.65
N PHE A 104 -12.88 -0.23 -7.85
CA PHE A 104 -11.60 -0.88 -7.60
C PHE A 104 -11.80 -2.12 -6.73
N GLY A 105 -11.36 -3.28 -7.22
CA GLY A 105 -11.56 -4.57 -6.53
C GLY A 105 -10.32 -5.13 -5.85
N GLY A 106 -9.15 -4.57 -6.11
CA GLY A 106 -7.90 -5.02 -5.51
C GLY A 106 -6.67 -4.82 -6.39
N MET A 107 -5.51 -5.01 -5.80
CA MET A 107 -4.23 -4.97 -6.52
C MET A 107 -3.23 -5.93 -5.91
N GLN A 108 -2.33 -6.42 -6.74
CA GLN A 108 -1.21 -7.26 -6.34
C GLN A 108 -0.04 -7.04 -7.30
N ILE A 109 1.18 -7.03 -6.78
CA ILE A 109 2.38 -6.97 -7.61
C ILE A 109 3.10 -8.32 -7.59
N VAL A 110 3.49 -8.78 -8.76
CA VAL A 110 4.29 -10.00 -8.94
C VAL A 110 5.29 -9.74 -10.07
N ASN A 111 6.57 -9.85 -9.78
CA ASN A 111 7.67 -9.71 -10.77
C ASN A 111 7.49 -8.49 -11.70
N ASP A 112 7.43 -7.28 -11.17
CA ASP A 112 7.27 -6.02 -11.90
C ASP A 112 5.96 -5.88 -12.72
N HIS A 113 5.02 -6.80 -12.56
CA HIS A 113 3.68 -6.69 -13.11
C HIS A 113 2.69 -6.39 -12.00
N LEU A 114 1.94 -5.33 -12.18
CA LEU A 114 0.87 -4.93 -11.28
C LEU A 114 -0.45 -5.46 -11.82
N PHE A 115 -1.05 -6.40 -11.09
CA PHE A 115 -2.40 -6.91 -11.35
C PHE A 115 -3.40 -6.01 -10.65
N VAL A 116 -4.36 -5.48 -11.40
CA VAL A 116 -5.43 -4.62 -10.88
C VAL A 116 -6.78 -5.15 -11.30
N LYS A 117 -7.73 -5.14 -10.36
CA LYS A 117 -9.13 -5.43 -10.66
C LYS A 117 -9.90 -4.13 -10.85
N ASP A 118 -10.24 -3.83 -12.10
CA ASP A 118 -11.05 -2.69 -12.51
C ASP A 118 -12.45 -3.20 -12.86
N ASN A 119 -13.43 -2.94 -11.99
CA ASN A 119 -14.76 -3.51 -12.04
C ASN A 119 -14.72 -5.05 -11.99
N GLN A 120 -15.08 -5.75 -13.06
CA GLN A 120 -15.07 -7.22 -13.18
C GLN A 120 -13.76 -7.74 -13.80
N ASP A 121 -13.00 -6.89 -14.48
CA ASP A 121 -11.86 -7.26 -15.30
C ASP A 121 -10.55 -7.22 -14.51
N TRP A 122 -9.70 -8.22 -14.73
CA TRP A 122 -8.31 -8.16 -14.32
C TRP A 122 -7.45 -7.56 -15.43
N LYS A 123 -6.62 -6.60 -15.07
CA LYS A 123 -5.68 -5.94 -15.97
C LYS A 123 -4.27 -6.05 -15.41
N VAL A 124 -3.31 -6.21 -16.32
CA VAL A 124 -1.88 -6.17 -15.97
C VAL A 124 -1.30 -4.86 -16.44
N VAL A 125 -0.70 -4.15 -15.52
CA VAL A 125 0.05 -2.93 -15.80
C VAL A 125 1.52 -3.27 -15.69
N ASN A 126 2.28 -3.09 -16.76
CA ASN A 126 3.73 -3.17 -16.69
C ASN A 126 4.25 -1.90 -16.00
N THR A 127 4.85 -2.08 -14.83
CA THR A 127 5.29 -0.97 -13.99
C THR A 127 6.48 -0.19 -14.56
N SER A 128 7.19 -0.76 -15.55
CA SER A 128 8.35 -0.12 -16.16
C SER A 128 8.00 0.81 -17.32
N ASN A 129 6.89 0.55 -18.03
CA ASN A 129 6.56 1.28 -19.26
C ASN A 129 5.11 1.79 -19.33
N THR A 130 4.37 1.67 -18.24
CA THR A 130 2.97 2.13 -18.11
C THR A 130 1.99 1.51 -19.13
N LYS A 131 2.39 0.48 -19.86
CA LYS A 131 1.50 -0.29 -20.73
C LYS A 131 0.73 -1.31 -19.92
N TYR A 132 -0.52 -1.52 -20.28
CA TYR A 132 -1.37 -2.55 -19.65
C TYR A 132 -2.01 -3.45 -20.70
N ALA A 133 -2.41 -4.64 -20.28
CA ALA A 133 -3.21 -5.57 -21.07
C ALA A 133 -4.35 -6.12 -20.21
N VAL A 134 -5.50 -6.32 -20.82
CA VAL A 134 -6.60 -7.07 -20.20
C VAL A 134 -6.21 -8.54 -20.23
N ILE A 135 -6.25 -9.21 -19.06
CA ILE A 135 -5.90 -10.63 -18.98
C ILE A 135 -7.14 -11.50 -18.95
N PHE A 136 -8.20 -11.04 -18.27
CA PHE A 136 -9.44 -11.75 -18.11
C PHE A 136 -10.61 -10.79 -18.33
N GLU A 137 -11.48 -11.12 -19.27
CA GLU A 137 -12.80 -10.54 -19.46
C GLU A 137 -13.82 -11.59 -18.99
N ASN A 138 -14.77 -11.19 -18.16
CA ASN A 138 -15.89 -12.05 -17.76
C ASN A 138 -17.06 -11.87 -18.71
#